data_6fc35731131f3fea7d01e80756bc810f
#
_entry.id   6fc35731131f3fea7d01e80756bc810f
#
_cell.length_a   1.000
_cell.length_b   1.000
_cell.length_c   1.000
_cell.angle_alpha   90.00
_cell.angle_beta   90.00
_cell.angle_gamma   90.00
#
_symmetry.space_group_name_H-M   'P 1'
#
loop_
_entity.id
_entity.type
_entity.pdbx_description
1 polymer ?
#
loop_
_entity_poly.entity_id
_entity_poly.type
_entity_poly.pdbx_seq_one_letter_code
_entity_poly.pdbx_strand_id
1 'polypeptide(L)'
;MARRTRRCGGATPAAGFTLIELVVTLSILGVLVAAGLPSYYQWIASRQVANQAQFLADTLDLARSEAIKHGYRVSVCKSLDRRQCTTRGGWEAGWIMYVDENHDGDIDADEQVIRLEGPALDGITVHGNRPVADYVSYTPLGHARLLSGALQMGTFVVCKPGQSALKVVLANSGRARIEKTADRCP
;
A
#
# COMPACT_ATOMS: atom_id res chain seq x y z
N MET A 1 59.36 -40.39 -43.06
CA MET A 1 59.34 -39.74 -41.74
C MET A 1 58.96 -38.27 -41.92
N ALA A 2 57.71 -37.92 -41.62
CA ALA A 2 57.18 -36.55 -41.77
C ALA A 2 57.12 -35.89 -40.39
N ARG A 3 57.87 -34.82 -40.18
CA ARG A 3 57.90 -34.02 -38.96
C ARG A 3 56.75 -33.04 -38.98
N ARG A 4 55.77 -33.26 -38.11
CA ARG A 4 54.61 -32.31 -37.82
C ARG A 4 55.17 -31.18 -36.95
N THR A 5 55.28 -29.98 -37.49
CA THR A 5 55.52 -28.76 -36.74
C THR A 5 54.23 -28.31 -36.06
N ARG A 6 54.19 -28.31 -34.71
CA ARG A 6 53.11 -27.71 -33.93
C ARG A 6 53.25 -26.19 -34.02
N ARG A 7 52.24 -25.52 -34.56
CA ARG A 7 52.07 -24.05 -34.43
C ARG A 7 51.66 -23.76 -32.99
N CYS A 8 52.50 -23.04 -32.24
CA CYS A 8 52.11 -22.39 -30.99
C CYS A 8 51.10 -21.31 -31.32
N GLY A 9 49.89 -21.44 -30.78
CA GLY A 9 48.87 -20.40 -30.84
C GLY A 9 49.34 -19.18 -30.05
N GLY A 10 49.46 -18.04 -30.72
CA GLY A 10 49.82 -16.78 -30.09
C GLY A 10 48.75 -16.40 -29.04
N ALA A 11 49.17 -16.30 -27.77
CA ALA A 11 48.37 -15.71 -26.72
C ALA A 11 48.19 -14.22 -27.07
N THR A 12 46.97 -13.81 -27.29
CA THR A 12 46.61 -12.38 -27.41
C THR A 12 46.98 -11.69 -26.10
N PRO A 13 47.74 -10.59 -26.09
CA PRO A 13 48.04 -9.87 -24.87
C PRO A 13 46.73 -9.37 -24.26
N ALA A 14 46.48 -9.72 -23.00
CA ALA A 14 45.35 -9.14 -22.23
C ALA A 14 45.64 -7.65 -22.06
N ALA A 15 44.84 -6.80 -22.68
CA ALA A 15 44.92 -5.35 -22.50
C ALA A 15 44.48 -5.04 -21.05
N GLY A 16 45.39 -4.54 -20.23
CA GLY A 16 45.14 -4.06 -18.90
C GLY A 16 44.50 -2.66 -18.94
N PHE A 17 43.64 -2.35 -17.98
CA PHE A 17 43.09 -0.99 -17.81
C PHE A 17 44.17 -0.01 -17.34
N THR A 18 44.14 1.19 -17.89
CA THR A 18 44.98 2.28 -17.40
C THR A 18 44.40 2.93 -16.16
N LEU A 19 45.28 3.50 -15.30
CA LEU A 19 44.84 4.21 -14.10
C LEU A 19 43.89 5.38 -14.45
N ILE A 20 44.16 6.10 -15.54
CA ILE A 20 43.33 7.23 -15.99
C ILE A 20 41.91 6.76 -16.42
N GLU A 21 41.85 5.62 -17.11
CA GLU A 21 40.57 5.04 -17.54
C GLU A 21 39.71 4.64 -16.32
N LEU A 22 40.34 4.08 -15.27
CA LEU A 22 39.65 3.78 -14.01
C LEU A 22 39.12 5.05 -13.32
N VAL A 23 39.92 6.11 -13.23
CA VAL A 23 39.53 7.38 -12.62
C VAL A 23 38.40 8.03 -13.39
N VAL A 24 38.45 8.03 -14.72
CA VAL A 24 37.40 8.61 -15.56
C VAL A 24 36.07 7.82 -15.40
N THR A 25 36.14 6.47 -15.43
CA THR A 25 34.97 5.63 -15.29
C THR A 25 34.31 5.81 -13.90
N LEU A 26 35.08 5.87 -12.81
CA LEU A 26 34.59 6.12 -11.47
C LEU A 26 34.00 7.53 -11.33
N SER A 27 34.59 8.53 -11.97
CA SER A 27 34.06 9.89 -11.96
C SER A 27 32.71 9.97 -12.67
N ILE A 28 32.56 9.35 -13.82
CA ILE A 28 31.28 9.28 -14.55
C ILE A 28 30.23 8.51 -13.71
N LEU A 29 30.61 7.37 -13.15
CA LEU A 29 29.73 6.58 -12.29
C LEU A 29 29.26 7.39 -11.08
N GLY A 30 30.15 8.12 -10.43
CA GLY A 30 29.82 9.00 -9.31
C GLY A 30 28.76 10.06 -9.66
N VAL A 31 28.91 10.71 -10.82
CA VAL A 31 27.92 11.69 -11.31
C VAL A 31 26.56 11.04 -11.59
N LEU A 32 26.55 9.87 -12.25
CA LEU A 32 25.32 9.15 -12.57
C LEU A 32 24.58 8.70 -11.30
N VAL A 33 25.30 8.19 -10.31
CA VAL A 33 24.73 7.77 -9.02
C VAL A 33 24.18 8.99 -8.27
N ALA A 34 24.94 10.08 -8.20
CA ALA A 34 24.48 11.29 -7.51
C ALA A 34 23.20 11.88 -8.12
N ALA A 35 23.03 11.83 -9.44
CA ALA A 35 21.82 12.30 -10.12
C ALA A 35 20.65 11.28 -10.03
N GLY A 36 20.95 9.98 -10.03
CA GLY A 36 19.94 8.92 -10.06
C GLY A 36 19.28 8.64 -8.71
N LEU A 37 20.03 8.71 -7.60
CA LEU A 37 19.54 8.35 -6.28
C LEU A 37 18.32 9.17 -5.83
N PRO A 38 18.27 10.52 -5.97
CA PRO A 38 17.09 11.28 -5.52
C PRO A 38 15.82 10.88 -6.27
N SER A 39 15.93 10.66 -7.59
CA SER A 39 14.79 10.24 -8.42
C SER A 39 14.29 8.85 -8.03
N TYR A 40 15.18 7.94 -7.70
CA TYR A 40 14.87 6.58 -7.27
C TYR A 40 14.09 6.58 -5.93
N TYR A 41 14.51 7.38 -4.94
CA TYR A 41 13.79 7.48 -3.67
C TYR A 41 12.39 8.08 -3.84
N GLN A 42 12.23 9.10 -4.68
CA GLN A 42 10.92 9.66 -5.00
C GLN A 42 10.00 8.64 -5.67
N TRP A 43 10.54 7.84 -6.59
CA TRP A 43 9.78 6.78 -7.24
C TRP A 43 9.32 5.71 -6.24
N ILE A 44 10.20 5.25 -5.33
CA ILE A 44 9.83 4.30 -4.27
C ILE A 44 8.73 4.89 -3.39
N ALA A 45 8.87 6.13 -2.94
CA ALA A 45 7.89 6.79 -2.09
C ALA A 45 6.52 6.88 -2.76
N SER A 46 6.47 7.22 -4.05
CA SER A 46 5.21 7.25 -4.80
C SER A 46 4.56 5.87 -4.94
N ARG A 47 5.37 4.82 -5.09
CA ARG A 47 4.89 3.43 -5.12
C ARG A 47 4.33 2.97 -3.77
N GLN A 48 4.93 3.41 -2.67
CA GLN A 48 4.43 3.11 -1.33
C GLN A 48 3.03 3.70 -1.11
N VAL A 49 2.78 4.95 -1.53
CA VAL A 49 1.45 5.58 -1.48
C VAL A 49 0.45 4.78 -2.33
N ALA A 50 0.84 4.42 -3.56
CA ALA A 50 -0.03 3.67 -4.46
C ALA A 50 -0.37 2.27 -3.90
N ASN A 51 0.62 1.57 -3.35
CA ASN A 51 0.41 0.26 -2.75
C ASN A 51 -0.51 0.34 -1.53
N GLN A 52 -0.34 1.35 -0.68
CA GLN A 52 -1.21 1.54 0.50
C GLN A 52 -2.65 1.86 0.11
N ALA A 53 -2.84 2.71 -0.92
CA ALA A 53 -4.17 3.02 -1.43
C ALA A 53 -4.84 1.77 -2.03
N GLN A 54 -4.09 0.98 -2.80
CA GLN A 54 -4.60 -0.28 -3.36
C GLN A 54 -4.93 -1.27 -2.26
N PHE A 55 -4.06 -1.42 -1.27
CA PHE A 55 -4.27 -2.34 -0.14
C PHE A 55 -5.55 -2.00 0.65
N LEU A 56 -5.81 -0.71 0.89
CA LEU A 56 -7.05 -0.28 1.53
C LEU A 56 -8.27 -0.58 0.65
N ALA A 57 -8.20 -0.29 -0.66
CA ALA A 57 -9.29 -0.58 -1.59
C ALA A 57 -9.58 -2.08 -1.65
N ASP A 58 -8.56 -2.93 -1.74
CA ASP A 58 -8.69 -4.39 -1.74
C ASP A 58 -9.29 -4.91 -0.44
N THR A 59 -8.93 -4.30 0.70
CA THR A 59 -9.52 -4.62 2.01
C THR A 59 -11.02 -4.31 2.03
N LEU A 60 -11.43 -3.16 1.52
CA LEU A 60 -12.83 -2.78 1.45
C LEU A 60 -13.63 -3.70 0.51
N ASP A 61 -13.06 -4.06 -0.63
CA ASP A 61 -13.69 -5.00 -1.57
C ASP A 61 -13.77 -6.43 -0.99
N LEU A 62 -12.75 -6.85 -0.22
CA LEU A 62 -12.78 -8.11 0.52
C LEU A 62 -13.90 -8.09 1.58
N ALA A 63 -13.97 -7.05 2.41
CA ALA A 63 -15.01 -6.92 3.44
C ALA A 63 -16.42 -6.99 2.83
N ARG A 64 -16.60 -6.32 1.69
CA ARG A 64 -17.84 -6.39 0.94
C ARG A 64 -18.17 -7.81 0.48
N SER A 65 -17.19 -8.53 -0.06
CA SER A 65 -17.40 -9.91 -0.55
C SER A 65 -17.67 -10.88 0.60
N GLU A 66 -17.00 -10.71 1.75
CA GLU A 66 -17.25 -11.52 2.94
C GLU A 66 -18.64 -11.25 3.54
N ALA A 67 -19.11 -9.98 3.53
CA ALA A 67 -20.47 -9.67 3.96
C ALA A 67 -21.54 -10.39 3.12
N ILE A 68 -21.36 -10.42 1.80
CA ILE A 68 -22.26 -11.14 0.88
C ILE A 68 -22.19 -12.65 1.11
N LYS A 69 -20.99 -13.20 1.28
CA LYS A 69 -20.75 -14.62 1.46
C LYS A 69 -21.29 -15.15 2.79
N HIS A 70 -21.06 -14.45 3.87
CA HIS A 70 -21.52 -14.84 5.21
C HIS A 70 -23.02 -14.60 5.41
N GLY A 71 -23.62 -13.66 4.69
CA GLY A 71 -24.99 -13.23 4.91
C GLY A 71 -25.18 -12.40 6.17
N TYR A 72 -24.10 -11.94 6.78
CA TYR A 72 -24.04 -11.08 7.95
C TYR A 72 -23.38 -9.75 7.61
N ARG A 73 -23.46 -8.81 8.54
CA ARG A 73 -22.72 -7.57 8.43
C ARG A 73 -21.23 -7.84 8.63
N VAL A 74 -20.38 -7.23 7.81
CA VAL A 74 -18.92 -7.24 7.99
C VAL A 74 -18.45 -5.82 8.14
N SER A 75 -17.77 -5.55 9.23
CA SER A 75 -17.24 -4.24 9.58
C SER A 75 -15.70 -4.24 9.51
N VAL A 76 -15.14 -3.13 9.07
CA VAL A 76 -13.71 -2.84 9.10
C VAL A 76 -13.54 -1.60 9.94
N CYS A 77 -12.82 -1.69 11.06
CA CYS A 77 -12.54 -0.55 11.92
C CYS A 77 -11.04 -0.34 12.07
N LYS A 78 -10.61 0.91 12.26
CA LYS A 78 -9.22 1.18 12.61
C LYS A 78 -8.88 0.67 14.00
N SER A 79 -7.64 0.22 14.21
CA SER A 79 -7.15 -0.34 15.47
C SER A 79 -5.70 0.02 15.70
N LEU A 80 -5.36 0.36 16.95
CA LEU A 80 -3.98 0.62 17.36
C LEU A 80 -3.28 -0.62 17.89
N ASP A 81 -4.03 -1.56 18.46
CA ASP A 81 -3.51 -2.74 19.17
C ASP A 81 -3.88 -4.07 18.50
N ARG A 82 -4.67 -4.01 17.42
CA ARG A 82 -5.21 -5.17 16.69
C ARG A 82 -6.11 -6.07 17.55
N ARG A 83 -6.73 -5.50 18.58
CA ARG A 83 -7.65 -6.22 19.48
C ARG A 83 -9.02 -5.59 19.54
N GLN A 84 -9.08 -4.27 19.45
CA GLN A 84 -10.34 -3.51 19.54
C GLN A 84 -10.35 -2.35 18.56
N CYS A 85 -11.53 -1.93 18.19
CA CYS A 85 -11.75 -0.74 17.39
C CYS A 85 -11.34 0.52 18.17
N THR A 86 -10.91 1.57 17.46
CA THR A 86 -10.56 2.86 18.06
C THR A 86 -11.04 4.02 17.21
N THR A 87 -11.39 5.11 17.89
CA THR A 87 -11.63 6.40 17.23
C THR A 87 -10.39 7.30 17.17
N ARG A 88 -9.28 6.88 17.79
CA ARG A 88 -8.02 7.63 17.84
C ARG A 88 -7.12 7.28 16.67
N GLY A 89 -6.26 8.23 16.26
CA GLY A 89 -5.30 8.04 15.18
C GLY A 89 -5.95 7.94 13.80
N GLY A 90 -5.16 7.61 12.81
CA GLY A 90 -5.62 7.37 11.44
C GLY A 90 -5.62 5.87 11.10
N TRP A 91 -6.07 5.55 9.91
CA TRP A 91 -6.11 4.19 9.39
C TRP A 91 -4.71 3.61 9.15
N GLU A 92 -3.68 4.45 9.09
CA GLU A 92 -2.29 4.00 9.00
C GLU A 92 -1.81 3.19 10.19
N ALA A 93 -2.50 3.25 11.32
CA ALA A 93 -2.17 2.43 12.50
C ALA A 93 -2.52 0.94 12.33
N GLY A 94 -3.36 0.64 11.36
CA GLY A 94 -3.88 -0.69 11.08
C GLY A 94 -5.39 -0.78 11.30
N TRP A 95 -5.98 -1.92 10.97
CA TRP A 95 -7.42 -2.16 11.09
C TRP A 95 -7.76 -3.62 11.33
N ILE A 96 -8.97 -3.84 11.77
CA ILE A 96 -9.56 -5.16 12.01
C ILE A 96 -10.78 -5.29 11.10
N MET A 97 -10.91 -6.45 10.44
CA MET A 97 -12.09 -6.87 9.71
C MET A 97 -12.76 -8.00 10.46
N TYR A 98 -14.04 -7.88 10.75
CA TYR A 98 -14.78 -8.85 11.55
C TYR A 98 -16.26 -8.93 11.10
N VAL A 99 -16.90 -10.05 11.47
CA VAL A 99 -18.35 -10.24 11.28
C VAL A 99 -19.04 -9.60 12.45
N ASP A 100 -19.85 -8.57 12.19
CA ASP A 100 -20.57 -7.77 13.16
C ASP A 100 -22.05 -8.24 13.17
N GLU A 101 -22.32 -9.31 13.92
CA GLU A 101 -23.64 -10.00 13.89
C GLU A 101 -24.71 -9.20 14.61
N ASN A 102 -24.37 -8.56 15.72
CA ASN A 102 -25.28 -7.77 16.54
C ASN A 102 -25.45 -6.32 16.06
N HIS A 103 -24.60 -5.87 15.13
CA HIS A 103 -24.63 -4.54 14.50
C HIS A 103 -24.33 -3.38 15.46
N ASP A 104 -23.51 -3.60 16.49
CA ASP A 104 -23.13 -2.53 17.43
C ASP A 104 -21.81 -1.85 17.06
N GLY A 105 -20.99 -2.47 16.20
CA GLY A 105 -19.73 -1.92 15.68
C GLY A 105 -18.55 -2.10 16.62
N ASP A 106 -18.73 -2.82 17.72
CA ASP A 106 -17.67 -3.29 18.60
C ASP A 106 -17.30 -4.74 18.26
N ILE A 107 -16.19 -5.23 18.76
CA ILE A 107 -15.75 -6.60 18.53
C ILE A 107 -16.02 -7.42 19.77
N ASP A 108 -16.97 -8.34 19.68
CA ASP A 108 -17.33 -9.24 20.75
C ASP A 108 -16.53 -10.56 20.73
N ALA A 109 -16.52 -11.25 21.88
CA ALA A 109 -15.74 -12.48 22.05
C ALA A 109 -16.24 -13.65 21.19
N ASP A 110 -17.49 -13.65 20.80
CA ASP A 110 -18.16 -14.63 19.95
C ASP A 110 -18.18 -14.25 18.47
N GLU A 111 -17.73 -13.04 18.13
CA GLU A 111 -17.66 -12.57 16.75
C GLU A 111 -16.39 -13.03 16.04
N GLN A 112 -16.56 -13.40 14.80
CA GLN A 112 -15.46 -13.88 13.98
C GLN A 112 -14.60 -12.75 13.44
N VAL A 113 -13.34 -12.67 13.87
CA VAL A 113 -12.34 -11.82 13.23
C VAL A 113 -11.88 -12.50 11.93
N ILE A 114 -12.07 -11.81 10.80
CA ILE A 114 -11.69 -12.29 9.47
C ILE A 114 -10.23 -11.95 9.18
N ARG A 115 -9.82 -10.71 9.52
CA ARG A 115 -8.48 -10.22 9.20
C ARG A 115 -8.00 -9.15 10.17
N LEU A 116 -6.71 -9.22 10.48
CA LEU A 116 -5.99 -8.24 11.29
C LEU A 116 -4.87 -7.62 10.45
N GLU A 117 -4.87 -6.31 10.31
CA GLU A 117 -3.82 -5.61 9.57
C GLU A 117 -3.00 -4.73 10.51
N GLY A 118 -1.70 -4.77 10.29
CA GLY A 118 -0.74 -3.96 11.04
C GLY A 118 -0.59 -2.54 10.48
N PRO A 119 0.32 -1.76 11.08
CA PRO A 119 0.54 -0.41 10.65
C PRO A 119 1.10 -0.31 9.23
N ALA A 120 0.78 0.78 8.55
CA ALA A 120 1.36 1.15 7.28
C ALA A 120 2.87 1.40 7.39
N LEU A 121 3.56 1.48 6.26
CA LEU A 121 4.96 1.86 6.21
C LEU A 121 5.18 3.28 6.77
N ASP A 122 6.34 3.49 7.37
CA ASP A 122 6.71 4.77 7.99
C ASP A 122 6.53 5.96 7.05
N GLY A 123 5.94 7.02 7.61
CA GLY A 123 5.66 8.26 6.92
C GLY A 123 4.42 8.22 6.02
N ILE A 124 3.68 7.11 5.95
CA ILE A 124 2.37 7.06 5.30
C ILE A 124 1.29 7.42 6.31
N THR A 125 0.37 8.29 5.90
CA THR A 125 -0.85 8.64 6.65
C THR A 125 -2.08 8.28 5.82
N VAL A 126 -3.14 7.82 6.50
CA VAL A 126 -4.41 7.45 5.87
C VAL A 126 -5.56 8.01 6.68
N HIS A 127 -6.19 9.05 6.17
CA HIS A 127 -7.30 9.73 6.84
C HIS A 127 -8.60 9.57 6.08
N GLY A 128 -9.61 9.02 6.75
CA GLY A 128 -10.99 9.00 6.26
C GLY A 128 -11.73 10.29 6.62
N ASN A 129 -12.59 10.79 5.73
CA ASN A 129 -13.54 11.85 6.09
C ASN A 129 -14.63 11.30 7.06
N ARG A 130 -15.47 12.18 7.61
CA ARG A 130 -16.40 11.86 8.71
C ARG A 130 -17.16 10.52 8.59
N PRO A 131 -17.80 10.13 7.45
CA PRO A 131 -18.53 8.87 7.37
C PRO A 131 -17.65 7.61 7.42
N VAL A 132 -16.37 7.74 7.10
CA VAL A 132 -15.39 6.63 7.06
C VAL A 132 -14.16 6.91 7.94
N ALA A 133 -14.31 7.83 8.90
CA ALA A 133 -13.22 8.23 9.79
C ALA A 133 -12.76 7.07 10.69
N ASP A 134 -13.68 6.26 11.18
CA ASP A 134 -13.40 5.28 12.21
C ASP A 134 -13.68 3.84 11.76
N TYR A 135 -14.70 3.63 10.93
CA TYR A 135 -15.08 2.31 10.41
C TYR A 135 -15.76 2.39 9.05
N VAL A 136 -15.79 1.25 8.35
CA VAL A 136 -16.67 0.99 7.20
C VAL A 136 -17.42 -0.31 7.46
N SER A 137 -18.72 -0.32 7.22
CA SER A 137 -19.56 -1.47 7.49
C SER A 137 -20.39 -1.85 6.26
N TYR A 138 -20.37 -3.13 5.91
CA TYR A 138 -21.05 -3.69 4.75
C TYR A 138 -22.22 -4.57 5.17
N THR A 139 -23.37 -4.33 4.56
CA THR A 139 -24.53 -5.21 4.71
C THR A 139 -24.40 -6.49 3.91
N PRO A 140 -25.20 -7.55 4.18
CA PRO A 140 -25.25 -8.77 3.37
C PRO A 140 -25.53 -8.56 1.88
N LEU A 141 -26.09 -7.41 1.51
CA LEU A 141 -26.34 -7.02 0.12
C LEU A 141 -25.11 -6.34 -0.53
N GLY A 142 -24.00 -6.20 0.21
CA GLY A 142 -22.79 -5.56 -0.26
C GLY A 142 -22.85 -4.04 -0.36
N HIS A 143 -23.86 -3.41 0.27
CA HIS A 143 -23.93 -1.95 0.37
C HIS A 143 -23.23 -1.46 1.62
N ALA A 144 -22.51 -0.34 1.50
CA ALA A 144 -21.92 0.32 2.66
C ALA A 144 -22.99 1.10 3.43
N ARG A 145 -23.12 0.84 4.73
CA ARG A 145 -24.12 1.47 5.63
C ARG A 145 -23.50 1.78 6.98
N LEU A 146 -23.83 2.92 7.52
CA LEU A 146 -23.54 3.21 8.93
C LEU A 146 -24.30 2.23 9.83
N LEU A 147 -23.89 2.09 11.08
CA LEU A 147 -24.60 1.27 12.08
C LEU A 147 -26.03 1.74 12.27
N SER A 148 -26.29 3.04 12.11
CA SER A 148 -27.65 3.62 12.10
C SER A 148 -28.51 3.22 10.89
N GLY A 149 -27.97 2.47 9.92
CA GLY A 149 -28.65 2.12 8.66
C GLY A 149 -28.54 3.19 7.56
N ALA A 150 -28.05 4.39 7.87
CA ALA A 150 -27.87 5.45 6.88
C ALA A 150 -26.79 5.09 5.83
N LEU A 151 -26.82 5.79 4.69
CA LEU A 151 -25.83 5.61 3.63
C LEU A 151 -24.41 5.91 4.14
N GLN A 152 -23.48 5.01 3.90
CA GLN A 152 -22.07 5.23 4.17
C GLN A 152 -21.32 5.39 2.85
N MET A 153 -20.81 6.58 2.62
CA MET A 153 -19.94 6.92 1.49
C MET A 153 -18.89 7.90 1.99
N GLY A 154 -17.69 7.81 1.46
CA GLY A 154 -16.62 8.67 1.95
C GLY A 154 -15.36 8.55 1.14
N THR A 155 -14.36 9.29 1.57
CA THR A 155 -13.07 9.35 0.92
C THR A 155 -11.95 9.22 1.94
N PHE A 156 -11.05 8.29 1.68
CA PHE A 156 -9.78 8.19 2.38
C PHE A 156 -8.71 8.91 1.57
N VAL A 157 -7.88 9.66 2.24
CA VAL A 157 -6.71 10.32 1.65
C VAL A 157 -5.47 9.61 2.14
N VAL A 158 -4.73 9.04 1.20
CA VAL A 158 -3.46 8.35 1.46
C VAL A 158 -2.32 9.28 1.08
N CYS A 159 -1.48 9.59 2.05
CA CYS A 159 -0.42 10.58 1.90
C CYS A 159 0.94 10.07 2.38
N LYS A 160 1.99 10.61 1.74
CA LYS A 160 3.36 10.57 2.26
C LYS A 160 4.01 11.93 1.95
N PRO A 161 4.71 12.58 2.90
CA PRO A 161 5.32 13.89 2.69
C PRO A 161 6.11 13.98 1.39
N GLY A 162 5.90 15.06 0.63
CA GLY A 162 6.56 15.30 -0.65
C GLY A 162 6.00 14.53 -1.85
N GLN A 163 5.00 13.66 -1.66
CA GLN A 163 4.35 12.91 -2.73
C GLN A 163 2.97 13.50 -3.07
N SER A 164 2.44 13.12 -4.24
CA SER A 164 1.04 13.38 -4.57
C SER A 164 0.13 12.45 -3.77
N ALA A 165 -0.95 12.99 -3.21
CA ALA A 165 -1.93 12.20 -2.49
C ALA A 165 -2.73 11.28 -3.43
N LEU A 166 -3.20 10.15 -2.92
CA LEU A 166 -4.21 9.32 -3.57
C LEU A 166 -5.47 9.27 -2.73
N LYS A 167 -6.61 9.24 -3.38
CA LYS A 167 -7.92 9.13 -2.74
C LYS A 167 -8.52 7.75 -3.00
N VAL A 168 -8.93 7.06 -1.94
CA VAL A 168 -9.77 5.86 -2.04
C VAL A 168 -11.18 6.31 -1.75
N VAL A 169 -12.05 6.23 -2.74
CA VAL A 169 -13.44 6.73 -2.66
C VAL A 169 -14.37 5.54 -2.53
N LEU A 170 -15.09 5.50 -1.42
CA LEU A 170 -16.17 4.54 -1.15
C LEU A 170 -17.50 5.10 -1.64
N ALA A 171 -18.11 4.43 -2.60
CA ALA A 171 -19.46 4.75 -3.06
C ALA A 171 -20.53 4.09 -2.16
N ASN A 172 -21.75 4.61 -2.18
CA ASN A 172 -22.89 4.05 -1.43
C ASN A 172 -23.26 2.62 -1.86
N SER A 173 -22.88 2.22 -3.07
CA SER A 173 -22.98 0.84 -3.56
C SER A 173 -22.00 -0.14 -2.92
N GLY A 174 -21.12 0.35 -2.04
CA GLY A 174 -20.08 -0.43 -1.38
C GLY A 174 -18.81 -0.66 -2.24
N ARG A 175 -18.72 -0.08 -3.43
CA ARG A 175 -17.51 -0.19 -4.27
C ARG A 175 -16.48 0.85 -3.87
N ALA A 176 -15.24 0.41 -3.73
CA ALA A 176 -14.10 1.30 -3.57
C ALA A 176 -13.43 1.57 -4.93
N ARG A 177 -12.91 2.79 -5.12
CA ARG A 177 -12.11 3.14 -6.28
C ARG A 177 -10.99 4.09 -5.89
N ILE A 178 -9.89 4.04 -6.64
CA ILE A 178 -8.74 4.92 -6.42
C ILE A 178 -8.80 6.07 -7.41
N GLU A 179 -8.67 7.29 -6.89
CA GLU A 179 -8.61 8.51 -7.68
C GLU A 179 -7.28 9.22 -7.43
N LYS A 180 -6.67 9.70 -8.51
CA LYS A 180 -5.48 10.57 -8.43
C LYS A 180 -5.93 11.98 -8.12
N THR A 181 -5.20 12.68 -7.28
CA THR A 181 -5.41 14.10 -7.03
C THR A 181 -4.15 14.90 -7.33
N ALA A 182 -4.31 16.15 -7.67
CA ALA A 182 -3.19 17.08 -7.83
C ALA A 182 -2.66 17.60 -6.47
N ASP A 183 -3.38 17.31 -5.37
CA ASP A 183 -3.01 17.76 -4.04
C ASP A 183 -1.69 17.08 -3.61
N ARG A 184 -0.75 17.89 -3.14
CA ARG A 184 0.49 17.38 -2.53
C ARG A 184 0.27 17.12 -1.05
N CYS A 185 0.87 16.06 -0.57
CA CYS A 185 0.91 15.77 0.86
C CYS A 185 1.80 16.79 1.58
N PRO A 186 1.35 17.31 2.74
CA PRO A 186 2.12 18.24 3.56
C PRO A 186 3.42 17.62 4.10
#